data_cd7ddabf916cf306b5222e882e6fec77
#
_entry.id   cd7ddabf916cf306b5222e882e6fec77
#
_cell.length_a   1.000
_cell.length_b   1.000
_cell.length_c   1.000
_cell.angle_alpha   90.00
_cell.angle_beta   90.00
_cell.angle_gamma   90.00
#
_symmetry.space_group_name_H-M   'P 1'
#
loop_
_entity.id
_entity.type
_entity.pdbx_description
1 polymer ?
#
loop_
_entity_poly.entity_id
_entity_poly.type
_entity_poly.pdbx_seq_one_letter_code
_entity_poly.pdbx_strand_id
1 'polypeptide(L)'
;MTLLDPTTHLGRRAAQRLADEQVVWLTTVDPAGVPQPTPVWFWWTGTDAYVVSRPRQAKLRNVRAHPAVALAFDTDAGGDDVQVLTGTAVVEDGPLPADVRAAYDAKYAGGYGRLGVTADDFHADYSVVLRITPERLRGW
;
A
#
# COMPACT_ATOMS: atom_id res chain seq x y z
N MET A 1 4.96 21.43 4.96
CA MET A 1 5.77 20.81 3.88
C MET A 1 4.97 19.70 3.22
N THR A 2 4.91 19.69 1.92
CA THR A 2 4.19 18.69 1.15
C THR A 2 4.97 17.39 1.11
N LEU A 3 4.35 16.26 1.44
CA LEU A 3 4.98 14.94 1.42
C LEU A 3 5.56 14.63 0.03
N LEU A 4 4.75 14.83 -1.03
CA LEU A 4 5.14 14.60 -2.42
C LEU A 4 5.40 15.96 -3.10
N ASP A 5 6.47 16.62 -2.70
CA ASP A 5 6.80 17.95 -3.20
C ASP A 5 7.05 17.91 -4.72
N PRO A 6 6.17 18.53 -5.55
CA PRO A 6 6.30 18.48 -7.00
C PRO A 6 7.49 19.29 -7.54
N THR A 7 8.14 20.08 -6.70
CA THR A 7 9.34 20.85 -7.10
C THR A 7 10.61 20.01 -7.01
N THR A 8 10.57 18.86 -6.34
CA THR A 8 11.72 17.97 -6.20
C THR A 8 11.58 16.75 -7.14
N HIS A 9 12.72 16.22 -7.58
CA HIS A 9 12.74 14.99 -8.36
C HIS A 9 12.15 13.83 -7.55
N LEU A 10 12.54 13.70 -6.29
CA LEU A 10 12.07 12.64 -5.41
C LEU A 10 10.55 12.68 -5.24
N GLY A 11 9.97 13.85 -4.98
CA GLY A 11 8.53 14.00 -4.80
C GLY A 11 7.74 13.66 -6.07
N ARG A 12 8.20 14.12 -7.24
CA ARG A 12 7.57 13.79 -8.53
C ARG A 12 7.65 12.29 -8.83
N ARG A 13 8.82 11.69 -8.59
CA ARG A 13 9.02 10.26 -8.85
C ARG A 13 8.16 9.40 -7.93
N ALA A 14 8.10 9.72 -6.65
CA ALA A 14 7.25 9.01 -5.70
C ALA A 14 5.76 9.13 -6.08
N ALA A 15 5.31 10.32 -6.45
CA ALA A 15 3.93 10.54 -6.90
C ALA A 15 3.58 9.70 -8.13
N GLN A 16 4.49 9.62 -9.11
CA GLN A 16 4.32 8.81 -10.30
C GLN A 16 4.21 7.32 -9.96
N ARG A 17 5.08 6.82 -9.08
CA ARG A 17 5.09 5.40 -8.71
C ARG A 17 3.86 5.03 -7.89
N LEU A 18 3.42 5.89 -6.99
CA LEU A 18 2.18 5.69 -6.24
C LEU A 18 0.95 5.61 -7.16
N ALA A 19 0.97 6.38 -8.28
CA ALA A 19 -0.11 6.34 -9.25
C ALA A 19 -0.06 5.11 -10.18
N ASP A 20 1.14 4.68 -10.57
CA ASP A 20 1.31 3.75 -11.71
C ASP A 20 1.73 2.33 -11.31
N GLU A 21 2.46 2.15 -10.19
CA GLU A 21 2.97 0.84 -9.81
C GLU A 21 1.83 -0.09 -9.34
N GLN A 22 1.95 -1.36 -9.72
CA GLN A 22 0.97 -2.39 -9.34
C GLN A 22 1.21 -2.95 -7.95
N VAL A 23 2.46 -2.94 -7.49
CA VAL A 23 2.90 -3.57 -6.25
C VAL A 23 3.80 -2.63 -5.48
N VAL A 24 3.61 -2.59 -4.17
CA VAL A 24 4.50 -1.93 -3.23
C VAL A 24 4.84 -2.90 -2.09
N TRP A 25 6.04 -2.82 -1.56
CA TRP A 25 6.42 -3.59 -0.38
C TRP A 25 5.93 -2.87 0.87
N LEU A 26 5.04 -3.53 1.62
CA LEU A 26 4.56 -3.07 2.92
C LEU A 26 5.35 -3.79 4.00
N THR A 27 6.03 -3.04 4.86
CA THR A 27 6.72 -3.59 6.03
C THR A 27 5.95 -3.23 7.29
N THR A 28 5.53 -4.24 8.03
CA THR A 28 4.96 -4.14 9.36
C THR A 28 5.94 -4.71 10.38
N VAL A 29 5.70 -4.52 11.67
CA VAL A 29 6.58 -5.02 12.72
C VAL A 29 5.80 -5.99 13.59
N ASP A 30 6.35 -7.19 13.79
CA ASP A 30 5.71 -8.21 14.62
C ASP A 30 5.89 -7.90 16.13
N PRO A 31 5.20 -8.65 17.02
CA PRO A 31 5.30 -8.40 18.47
C PRO A 31 6.71 -8.53 19.04
N ALA A 32 7.59 -9.28 18.37
CA ALA A 32 8.99 -9.42 18.79
C ALA A 32 9.89 -8.30 18.27
N GLY A 33 9.32 -7.32 17.53
CA GLY A 33 10.09 -6.23 16.95
C GLY A 33 10.75 -6.57 15.62
N VAL A 34 10.38 -7.68 14.98
CA VAL A 34 10.97 -8.11 13.71
C VAL A 34 10.19 -7.50 12.55
N PRO A 35 10.86 -6.78 11.63
CA PRO A 35 10.22 -6.27 10.43
C PRO A 35 9.75 -7.41 9.51
N GLN A 36 8.54 -7.27 8.99
CA GLN A 36 7.89 -8.26 8.12
C GLN A 36 7.49 -7.61 6.80
N PRO A 37 8.36 -7.59 5.78
CA PRO A 37 8.02 -7.04 4.47
C PRO A 37 7.14 -8.01 3.67
N THR A 38 6.13 -7.46 3.00
CA THR A 38 5.19 -8.22 2.16
C THR A 38 4.84 -7.39 0.92
N PRO A 39 4.88 -7.95 -0.30
CA PRO A 39 4.40 -7.23 -1.47
C PRO A 39 2.88 -7.20 -1.46
N VAL A 40 2.30 -6.03 -1.74
CA VAL A 40 0.85 -5.85 -1.70
C VAL A 40 0.37 -5.04 -2.90
N TRP A 41 -0.88 -5.28 -3.30
CA TRP A 41 -1.64 -4.41 -4.18
C TRP A 41 -2.16 -3.22 -3.37
N PHE A 42 -2.31 -2.06 -4.00
CA PHE A 42 -2.73 -0.85 -3.30
C PHE A 42 -3.44 0.13 -4.24
N TRP A 43 -4.24 0.99 -3.65
CA TRP A 43 -4.78 2.18 -4.31
C TRP A 43 -4.34 3.43 -3.56
N TRP A 44 -3.73 4.36 -4.28
CA TRP A 44 -3.31 5.66 -3.75
C TRP A 44 -4.37 6.71 -4.04
N THR A 45 -4.85 7.40 -2.99
CA THR A 45 -5.88 8.43 -3.12
C THR A 45 -5.33 9.83 -3.35
N GLY A 46 -4.03 10.01 -3.22
CA GLY A 46 -3.36 11.31 -3.13
C GLY A 46 -2.91 11.65 -1.72
N THR A 47 -3.44 10.99 -0.72
CA THR A 47 -3.08 11.17 0.71
C THR A 47 -2.88 9.85 1.44
N ASP A 48 -3.64 8.83 1.10
CA ASP A 48 -3.63 7.52 1.76
C ASP A 48 -3.48 6.40 0.73
N ALA A 49 -2.86 5.30 1.16
CA ALA A 49 -2.83 4.05 0.41
C ALA A 49 -3.78 3.05 1.06
N TYR A 50 -4.69 2.49 0.27
CA TYR A 50 -5.58 1.43 0.71
C TYR A 50 -5.07 0.08 0.24
N VAL A 51 -5.04 -0.88 1.16
CA VAL A 51 -4.64 -2.27 0.94
C VAL A 51 -5.75 -3.17 1.48
N VAL A 52 -6.07 -4.23 0.76
CA VAL A 52 -7.03 -5.23 1.24
C VAL A 52 -6.30 -6.52 1.58
N SER A 53 -6.80 -7.22 2.59
CA SER A 53 -6.18 -8.42 3.13
C SER A 53 -7.23 -9.48 3.43
N ARG A 54 -6.84 -10.72 3.35
CA ARG A 54 -7.60 -11.81 3.98
C ARG A 54 -7.63 -11.61 5.49
N PRO A 55 -8.70 -12.03 6.17
CA PRO A 55 -8.73 -12.00 7.64
C PRO A 55 -7.61 -12.86 8.24
N ARG A 56 -7.20 -12.53 9.45
CA ARG A 56 -6.23 -13.30 10.27
C ARG A 56 -4.80 -13.33 9.71
N GLN A 57 -4.46 -12.43 8.80
CA GLN A 57 -3.09 -12.29 8.34
C GLN A 57 -2.23 -11.59 9.41
N ALA A 58 -0.95 -11.98 9.49
CA ALA A 58 -0.02 -11.42 10.48
C ALA A 58 0.09 -9.89 10.39
N LYS A 59 0.07 -9.33 9.19
CA LYS A 59 0.14 -7.87 9.00
C LYS A 59 -0.97 -7.11 9.73
N LEU A 60 -2.18 -7.68 9.81
CA LEU A 60 -3.29 -7.04 10.51
C LEU A 60 -3.03 -6.97 12.02
N ARG A 61 -2.58 -8.06 12.59
CA ARG A 61 -2.19 -8.15 14.00
C ARG A 61 -1.04 -7.21 14.31
N ASN A 62 -0.04 -7.17 13.42
CA ASN A 62 1.12 -6.30 13.57
C ASN A 62 0.72 -4.83 13.59
N VAL A 63 -0.13 -4.39 12.66
CA VAL A 63 -0.60 -3.01 12.58
C VAL A 63 -1.42 -2.62 13.82
N ARG A 64 -2.25 -3.52 14.35
CA ARG A 64 -3.01 -3.25 15.57
C ARG A 64 -2.12 -3.04 16.78
N ALA A 65 -1.01 -3.77 16.86
CA ALA A 65 -0.05 -3.66 17.97
C ALA A 65 0.96 -2.52 17.76
N HIS A 66 1.43 -2.34 16.51
CA HIS A 66 2.44 -1.35 16.12
C HIS A 66 2.02 -0.70 14.81
N PRO A 67 1.37 0.49 14.85
CA PRO A 67 0.83 1.11 13.64
C PRO A 67 1.88 1.68 12.70
N ALA A 68 3.13 1.84 13.12
CA ALA A 68 4.19 2.35 12.26
C ALA A 68 4.53 1.34 11.16
N VAL A 69 4.53 1.81 9.91
CA VAL A 69 4.77 0.98 8.73
C VAL A 69 5.67 1.69 7.73
N ALA A 70 6.22 0.92 6.78
CA ALA A 70 6.95 1.45 5.64
C ALA A 70 6.37 0.90 4.35
N LEU A 71 6.36 1.77 3.31
CA LEU A 71 6.09 1.39 1.93
C LEU A 71 7.36 1.63 1.13
N ALA A 72 7.81 0.63 0.37
CA ALA A 72 8.99 0.74 -0.47
C ALA A 72 8.72 0.17 -1.86
N PHE A 73 9.16 0.89 -2.88
CA PHE A 73 9.13 0.42 -4.27
C PHE A 73 10.42 -0.28 -4.61
N ASP A 74 10.38 -1.12 -5.65
CA ASP A 74 11.58 -1.73 -6.19
C ASP A 74 12.54 -0.65 -6.72
N THR A 75 13.83 -0.95 -6.66
CA THR A 75 14.87 -0.09 -7.21
C THR A 75 15.25 -0.52 -8.63
N ASP A 76 16.09 0.27 -9.30
CA ASP A 76 16.75 -0.22 -10.50
C ASP A 76 17.83 -1.26 -10.13
N ALA A 77 18.45 -1.87 -11.16
CA ALA A 77 19.44 -2.92 -10.94
C ALA A 77 20.69 -2.45 -10.19
N GLY A 78 20.98 -1.17 -10.18
CA GLY A 78 22.12 -0.58 -9.47
C GLY A 78 21.81 -0.14 -8.06
N GLY A 79 20.55 -0.27 -7.62
CA GLY A 79 20.12 0.20 -6.30
C GLY A 79 19.78 1.68 -6.26
N ASP A 80 19.61 2.31 -7.42
CA ASP A 80 19.12 3.68 -7.55
C ASP A 80 17.61 3.71 -7.79
N ASP A 81 17.05 4.90 -7.93
CA ASP A 81 15.60 5.12 -8.06
C ASP A 81 14.86 4.61 -6.81
N VAL A 82 15.26 5.15 -5.68
CA VAL A 82 14.79 4.73 -4.35
C VAL A 82 13.71 5.66 -3.85
N GLN A 83 12.54 5.11 -3.50
CA GLN A 83 11.47 5.82 -2.80
C GLN A 83 10.97 4.95 -1.67
N VAL A 84 11.07 5.45 -0.45
CA VAL A 84 10.56 4.81 0.76
C VAL A 84 9.68 5.81 1.51
N LEU A 85 8.47 5.40 1.80
CA LEU A 85 7.54 6.17 2.61
C LEU A 85 7.36 5.48 3.95
N THR A 86 7.39 6.26 5.02
CA THR A 86 7.06 5.77 6.35
C THR A 86 5.86 6.54 6.89
N GLY A 87 5.07 5.88 7.69
CA GLY A 87 3.86 6.46 8.26
C GLY A 87 3.16 5.48 9.17
N THR A 88 1.86 5.61 9.25
CA THR A 88 1.02 4.78 10.12
C THR A 88 -0.08 4.09 9.32
N ALA A 89 -0.52 2.95 9.82
CA ALA A 89 -1.61 2.19 9.24
C ALA A 89 -2.70 1.93 10.27
N VAL A 90 -3.93 1.82 9.78
CA VAL A 90 -5.12 1.50 10.58
C VAL A 90 -5.84 0.34 9.90
N VAL A 91 -6.27 -0.64 10.70
CA VAL A 91 -7.23 -1.64 10.23
C VAL A 91 -8.61 -1.00 10.33
N GLU A 92 -9.22 -0.76 9.18
CA GLU A 92 -10.52 -0.10 9.11
C GLU A 92 -11.66 -1.07 9.46
N ASP A 93 -12.70 -0.53 10.07
CA ASP A 93 -13.96 -1.23 10.24
C ASP A 93 -14.81 -1.05 8.99
N GLY A 94 -15.13 -2.13 8.31
CA GLY A 94 -15.97 -2.10 7.12
C GLY A 94 -15.20 -2.12 5.80
N PRO A 95 -15.92 -2.05 4.68
CA PRO A 95 -15.35 -2.18 3.34
C PRO A 95 -14.63 -0.92 2.89
N LEU A 96 -13.95 -1.02 1.74
CA LEU A 96 -13.42 0.15 1.04
C LEU A 96 -14.53 1.18 0.79
N PRO A 97 -14.23 2.48 0.91
CA PRO A 97 -15.13 3.52 0.40
C PRO A 97 -15.50 3.25 -1.06
N ALA A 98 -16.72 3.57 -1.46
CA ALA A 98 -17.24 3.20 -2.78
C ALA A 98 -16.40 3.72 -3.95
N ASP A 99 -15.90 4.95 -3.84
CA ASP A 99 -15.01 5.56 -4.85
C ASP A 99 -13.64 4.89 -4.90
N VAL A 100 -13.10 4.54 -3.75
CA VAL A 100 -11.83 3.79 -3.64
C VAL A 100 -12.00 2.38 -4.21
N ARG A 101 -13.11 1.71 -3.89
CA ARG A 101 -13.43 0.38 -4.42
C ARG A 101 -13.47 0.41 -5.96
N ALA A 102 -14.16 1.36 -6.54
CA ALA A 102 -14.27 1.50 -7.99
C ALA A 102 -12.89 1.73 -8.64
N ALA A 103 -12.07 2.60 -8.08
CA ALA A 103 -10.72 2.88 -8.57
C ALA A 103 -9.78 1.67 -8.42
N TYR A 104 -9.83 0.99 -7.29
CA TYR A 104 -9.07 -0.22 -7.02
C TYR A 104 -9.41 -1.31 -8.06
N ASP A 105 -10.69 -1.55 -8.29
CA ASP A 105 -11.15 -2.58 -9.24
C ASP A 105 -10.75 -2.24 -10.68
N ALA A 106 -10.80 -0.97 -11.08
CA ALA A 106 -10.34 -0.54 -12.38
C ALA A 106 -8.83 -0.79 -12.56
N LYS A 107 -8.03 -0.49 -11.55
CA LYS A 107 -6.59 -0.72 -11.56
C LYS A 107 -6.24 -2.21 -11.70
N TYR A 108 -6.96 -3.07 -11.01
CA TYR A 108 -6.63 -4.50 -10.89
C TYR A 108 -7.52 -5.43 -11.71
N ALA A 109 -8.31 -4.91 -12.63
CA ALA A 109 -9.18 -5.71 -13.48
C ALA A 109 -8.43 -6.83 -14.21
N GLY A 110 -7.24 -6.53 -14.76
CA GLY A 110 -6.37 -7.54 -15.40
C GLY A 110 -5.88 -8.61 -14.43
N GLY A 111 -5.59 -8.21 -13.19
CA GLY A 111 -5.18 -9.12 -12.11
C GLY A 111 -6.30 -10.08 -11.74
N TYR A 112 -7.52 -9.60 -11.61
CA TYR A 112 -8.69 -10.44 -11.37
C TYR A 112 -8.88 -11.46 -12.51
N GLY A 113 -8.71 -11.01 -13.75
CA GLY A 113 -8.80 -11.89 -14.92
C GLY A 113 -7.78 -13.02 -14.89
N ARG A 114 -6.53 -12.73 -14.51
CA ARG A 114 -5.48 -13.76 -14.37
C ARG A 114 -5.79 -14.76 -13.26
N LEU A 115 -6.40 -14.29 -12.16
CA LEU A 115 -6.78 -15.14 -11.04
C LEU A 115 -8.07 -15.93 -11.32
N GLY A 116 -8.83 -15.57 -12.35
CA GLY A 116 -10.10 -16.21 -12.66
C GLY A 116 -11.20 -15.89 -11.66
N VAL A 117 -11.19 -14.71 -11.07
CA VAL A 117 -12.16 -14.26 -10.07
C VAL A 117 -12.87 -12.97 -10.52
N THR A 118 -14.07 -12.75 -10.00
CA THR A 118 -14.75 -11.45 -10.12
C THR A 118 -14.24 -10.48 -9.05
N ALA A 119 -14.50 -9.20 -9.22
CA ALA A 119 -14.19 -8.20 -8.20
C ALA A 119 -14.91 -8.53 -6.88
N ASP A 120 -16.17 -8.93 -6.94
CA ASP A 120 -16.93 -9.29 -5.74
C ASP A 120 -16.34 -10.51 -5.03
N ASP A 121 -15.95 -11.54 -5.76
CA ASP A 121 -15.27 -12.71 -5.20
C ASP A 121 -13.94 -12.32 -4.53
N PHE A 122 -13.17 -11.47 -5.18
CA PHE A 122 -11.90 -11.01 -4.65
C PHE A 122 -12.10 -10.27 -3.30
N HIS A 123 -13.02 -9.32 -3.23
CA HIS A 123 -13.28 -8.57 -2.01
C HIS A 123 -14.01 -9.38 -0.93
N ALA A 124 -14.72 -10.44 -1.29
CA ALA A 124 -15.27 -11.37 -0.32
C ALA A 124 -14.17 -12.16 0.40
N ASP A 125 -13.09 -12.48 -0.31
CA ASP A 125 -11.92 -13.19 0.24
C ASP A 125 -10.96 -12.20 0.95
N TYR A 126 -10.64 -11.08 0.28
CA TYR A 126 -9.80 -10.00 0.82
C TYR A 126 -10.69 -8.95 1.47
N SER A 127 -11.28 -9.32 2.59
CA SER A 127 -12.39 -8.57 3.20
C SER A 127 -11.97 -7.54 4.24
N VAL A 128 -10.69 -7.49 4.61
CA VAL A 128 -10.18 -6.57 5.64
C VAL A 128 -9.39 -5.45 4.99
N VAL A 129 -9.67 -4.22 5.38
CA VAL A 129 -9.09 -3.01 4.79
C VAL A 129 -8.04 -2.43 5.71
N LEU A 130 -6.86 -2.14 5.13
CA LEU A 130 -5.82 -1.33 5.76
C LEU A 130 -5.80 0.04 5.07
N ARG A 131 -5.79 1.11 5.86
CA ARG A 131 -5.52 2.46 5.37
C ARG A 131 -4.17 2.92 5.90
N ILE A 132 -3.28 3.26 5.00
CA ILE A 132 -1.90 3.66 5.31
C ILE A 132 -1.76 5.13 4.99
N THR A 133 -1.35 5.92 5.98
CA THR A 133 -1.11 7.35 5.84
C THR A 133 0.39 7.62 5.92
N PRO A 134 1.06 7.83 4.78
CA PRO A 134 2.47 8.18 4.78
C PRO A 134 2.70 9.58 5.39
N GLU A 135 3.79 9.72 6.12
CA GLU A 135 4.15 10.96 6.80
C GLU A 135 5.51 11.48 6.34
N ARG A 136 6.40 10.61 5.88
CA ARG A 136 7.75 10.96 5.42
C ARG A 136 8.11 10.22 4.14
N LEU A 137 8.85 10.90 3.29
CA LEU A 137 9.43 10.35 2.07
C LEU A 137 10.94 10.51 2.13
N ARG A 138 11.66 9.44 1.83
CA ARG A 138 13.11 9.45 1.65
C ARG A 138 13.49 8.65 0.41
N GLY A 139 14.65 8.97 -0.13
CA GLY A 139 15.17 8.28 -1.31
C GLY A 139 16.07 9.19 -2.13
N TRP A 140 16.35 8.74 -3.36
CA TRP A 140 17.19 9.47 -4.32
C TRP A 140 16.91 9.07 -5.78
#